data_8add2d780453fe6d67c6ad53ba8a3ff1
#
_entry.id   8add2d780453fe6d67c6ad53ba8a3ff1
#
_cell.length_a   1.000
_cell.length_b   1.000
_cell.length_c   1.000
_cell.angle_alpha   90.00
_cell.angle_beta   90.00
_cell.angle_gamma   90.00
#
_symmetry.space_group_name_H-M   'P 1'
#
loop_
_entity.id
_entity.type
_entity.pdbx_description
1 polymer ?
#
loop_
_entity_poly.entity_id
_entity_poly.type
_entity_poly.pdbx_seq_one_letter_code
_entity_poly.pdbx_strand_id
1 'polypeptide(L)'
;MPSFTRLIVVQVVVIFTAVLYNFFTKFFDNTVCSKDPPITLKFDEQHVYSWDDTCQLYSLDYKEARGKFQAATRLYENVETFSFPVAIDSSNEPLTIDVAIFPGNTPEYGTIVHSSGLHGVEGYAGSAIQLALLQKDVLPLSENNRPTIIFLHALNPVGMQEHRRSNENNVDLNRNSIHGNMEDFVNHRDPNIANYESFRRFLHPTDPDGFLIESPWYRTVGMWINLLPLLYQYGFVALKRAMVSGQYHDPRGIFYGGNELQPSLQHVQNFWDQRPDLFRDSPSLVWIDIHTGLGPFGKDSIHYYPSFPNETISRFPQTPAELQSQYFLTSHSVTMSVKEGETSDTFVGYDLSKGLMTSYFAEVYNSSGIFLAQEFGTLPAFLVGRGLVLDNMLYQETKQREKKAGDGGITQSGDSDRQDYSYRSPYLSKVFFPQSTTWRASVVKRGVALMLQSLDLSTKTKT
;
A
#
# COMPACT_ATOMS: atom_id res chain seq x y z
N MET A 1 -40.18 -30.82 4.23
CA MET A 1 -38.74 -30.71 4.20
C MET A 1 -38.16 -29.33 3.77
N PRO A 2 -38.85 -28.44 3.02
CA PRO A 2 -38.27 -27.11 2.69
C PRO A 2 -38.13 -26.14 3.88
N SER A 3 -38.85 -26.31 4.98
CA SER A 3 -38.81 -25.42 6.13
C SER A 3 -37.60 -25.64 7.05
N PHE A 4 -37.12 -26.86 7.17
CA PHE A 4 -35.98 -27.21 8.03
C PHE A 4 -34.65 -26.69 7.47
N THR A 5 -34.46 -26.83 6.17
CA THR A 5 -33.26 -26.31 5.47
C THR A 5 -33.21 -24.77 5.52
N ARG A 6 -34.35 -24.08 5.39
CA ARG A 6 -34.43 -22.62 5.55
C ARG A 6 -34.07 -22.17 6.97
N LEU A 7 -34.52 -22.93 7.99
CA LEU A 7 -34.22 -22.61 9.38
C LEU A 7 -32.73 -22.77 9.70
N ILE A 8 -32.06 -23.81 9.17
CA ILE A 8 -30.63 -24.03 9.33
C ILE A 8 -29.84 -22.92 8.62
N VAL A 9 -30.22 -22.55 7.41
CA VAL A 9 -29.54 -21.46 6.65
C VAL A 9 -29.68 -20.13 7.41
N VAL A 10 -30.85 -19.81 7.93
CA VAL A 10 -31.06 -18.59 8.74
C VAL A 10 -30.22 -18.63 10.02
N GLN A 11 -30.17 -19.76 10.73
CA GLN A 11 -29.33 -19.87 11.93
C GLN A 11 -27.83 -19.74 11.61
N VAL A 12 -27.33 -20.36 10.55
CA VAL A 12 -25.94 -20.23 10.10
C VAL A 12 -25.62 -18.78 9.74
N VAL A 13 -26.52 -18.10 9.02
CA VAL A 13 -26.35 -16.68 8.67
C VAL A 13 -26.35 -15.80 9.91
N VAL A 14 -27.25 -16.04 10.88
CA VAL A 14 -27.31 -15.26 12.12
C VAL A 14 -26.07 -15.50 12.99
N ILE A 15 -25.62 -16.74 13.12
CA ILE A 15 -24.39 -17.07 13.86
C ILE A 15 -23.17 -16.44 13.17
N PHE A 16 -23.08 -16.55 11.85
CA PHE A 16 -21.98 -15.97 11.08
C PHE A 16 -21.98 -14.44 11.18
N THR A 17 -23.15 -13.80 11.12
CA THR A 17 -23.29 -12.35 11.30
C THR A 17 -22.95 -11.91 12.72
N ALA A 18 -23.34 -12.67 13.74
CA ALA A 18 -23.00 -12.40 15.14
C ALA A 18 -21.49 -12.62 15.41
N VAL A 19 -20.89 -13.64 14.82
CA VAL A 19 -19.45 -13.89 14.89
C VAL A 19 -18.69 -12.77 14.19
N LEU A 20 -19.12 -12.36 13.00
CA LEU A 20 -18.53 -11.22 12.28
C LEU A 20 -18.72 -9.92 13.08
N TYR A 21 -19.88 -9.66 13.64
CA TYR A 21 -20.14 -8.48 14.46
C TYR A 21 -19.26 -8.43 15.71
N ASN A 22 -19.18 -9.55 16.47
CA ASN A 22 -18.29 -9.66 17.63
C ASN A 22 -16.81 -9.57 17.23
N PHE A 23 -16.44 -10.12 16.08
CA PHE A 23 -15.11 -10.01 15.53
C PHE A 23 -14.80 -8.53 15.17
N PHE A 24 -15.73 -7.87 14.47
CA PHE A 24 -15.60 -6.43 14.14
C PHE A 24 -15.51 -5.55 15.38
N THR A 25 -16.32 -5.77 16.41
CA THR A 25 -16.30 -4.94 17.63
C THR A 25 -15.06 -5.16 18.48
N LYS A 26 -14.46 -6.36 18.46
CA LYS A 26 -13.20 -6.63 19.16
C LYS A 26 -11.95 -6.10 18.42
N PHE A 27 -12.00 -6.02 17.09
CA PHE A 27 -10.88 -5.48 16.30
C PHE A 27 -10.90 -3.95 16.18
N PHE A 28 -12.03 -3.32 16.38
CA PHE A 28 -12.12 -1.87 16.54
C PHE A 28 -11.97 -1.52 18.02
N ASP A 29 -10.74 -1.64 18.52
CA ASP A 29 -10.39 -1.06 19.79
C ASP A 29 -10.62 0.45 19.70
N ASN A 30 -11.61 0.96 20.44
CA ASN A 30 -12.05 2.35 20.41
C ASN A 30 -11.07 3.31 21.12
N THR A 31 -9.84 2.90 21.37
CA THR A 31 -8.77 3.80 21.78
C THR A 31 -8.34 4.65 20.58
N VAL A 32 -9.23 5.57 20.23
CA VAL A 32 -8.94 6.61 19.24
C VAL A 32 -7.82 7.47 19.80
N CYS A 33 -6.75 7.66 19.05
CA CYS A 33 -5.80 8.73 19.32
C CYS A 33 -6.61 10.04 19.47
N SER A 34 -6.43 10.76 20.56
CA SER A 34 -7.20 11.98 20.85
C SER A 34 -7.15 12.93 19.65
N LYS A 35 -8.29 13.53 19.32
CA LYS A 35 -8.50 14.30 18.09
C LYS A 35 -7.67 15.58 17.97
N ASP A 36 -6.96 15.99 19.01
CA ASP A 36 -6.22 17.24 19.05
C ASP A 36 -4.76 17.03 19.49
N PRO A 37 -3.86 16.56 18.62
CA PRO A 37 -2.46 16.81 18.86
C PRO A 37 -2.16 18.28 18.48
N PRO A 38 -1.41 19.03 19.30
CA PRO A 38 -0.90 20.32 18.86
C PRO A 38 -0.02 20.11 17.62
N ILE A 39 -0.18 20.97 16.61
CA ILE A 39 0.52 20.95 15.31
C ILE A 39 2.06 21.10 15.46
N THR A 40 2.55 21.41 16.61
CA THR A 40 3.96 21.47 16.97
C THR A 40 4.43 20.14 17.53
N LEU A 41 5.02 19.30 16.66
CA LEU A 41 5.87 18.21 17.10
C LEU A 41 7.05 18.83 17.86
N LYS A 42 6.98 18.87 19.19
CA LYS A 42 8.15 19.13 20.02
C LYS A 42 8.94 17.82 20.06
N PHE A 43 9.95 17.73 19.24
CA PHE A 43 10.96 16.69 19.34
C PHE A 43 11.83 17.03 20.56
N ASP A 44 11.57 16.36 21.66
CA ASP A 44 12.37 16.51 22.89
C ASP A 44 13.58 15.58 22.82
N GLU A 45 14.74 16.09 23.27
CA GLU A 45 16.05 15.47 23.11
C GLU A 45 16.25 14.14 23.86
N GLN A 46 15.26 13.64 24.59
CA GLN A 46 15.38 12.48 25.47
C GLN A 46 14.35 11.35 25.29
N HIS A 47 13.49 11.39 24.28
CA HIS A 47 12.42 10.40 24.15
C HIS A 47 12.81 9.17 23.32
N VAL A 48 13.24 8.16 24.02
CA VAL A 48 13.03 6.76 23.65
C VAL A 48 11.51 6.53 23.63
N TYR A 49 10.93 6.22 22.47
CA TYR A 49 9.51 6.00 22.21
C TYR A 49 8.72 5.50 23.41
N SER A 50 7.92 6.33 24.02
CA SER A 50 6.75 5.88 24.73
C SER A 50 5.66 5.54 23.70
N TRP A 51 4.96 4.46 23.91
CA TRP A 51 3.94 3.95 22.98
C TRP A 51 2.74 4.91 22.83
N ASP A 52 2.54 5.80 23.79
CA ASP A 52 1.50 6.82 23.78
C ASP A 52 1.77 7.91 22.72
N ASP A 53 3.04 8.09 22.30
CA ASP A 53 3.44 9.09 21.32
C ASP A 53 3.27 8.62 19.87
N THR A 54 3.08 7.33 19.60
CA THR A 54 2.92 6.82 18.23
C THR A 54 1.70 7.38 17.52
N CYS A 55 0.66 7.77 18.26
CA CYS A 55 -0.53 8.42 17.70
C CYS A 55 -0.22 9.73 17.00
N GLN A 56 0.78 10.47 17.45
CA GLN A 56 1.18 11.76 16.87
C GLN A 56 1.88 11.61 15.51
N LEU A 57 2.47 10.44 15.25
CA LEU A 57 3.12 10.14 13.98
C LEU A 57 2.12 9.92 12.85
N TYR A 58 0.91 9.47 13.19
CA TYR A 58 -0.13 9.22 12.21
C TYR A 58 -0.89 10.49 11.85
N SER A 59 -1.38 10.52 10.62
CA SER A 59 -2.19 11.61 10.08
C SER A 59 -3.53 11.06 9.60
N LEU A 60 -4.55 11.92 9.55
CA LEU A 60 -5.89 11.55 9.13
C LEU A 60 -6.17 11.93 7.66
N ASP A 61 -5.36 12.81 7.11
CA ASP A 61 -5.44 13.22 5.70
C ASP A 61 -4.05 13.45 5.10
N TYR A 62 -4.00 13.51 3.78
CA TYR A 62 -2.77 13.68 3.01
C TYR A 62 -2.05 15.00 3.34
N LYS A 63 -2.79 16.10 3.47
CA LYS A 63 -2.20 17.44 3.73
C LYS A 63 -1.48 17.48 5.08
N GLU A 64 -2.07 16.87 6.10
CA GLU A 64 -1.44 16.73 7.41
C GLU A 64 -0.18 15.85 7.32
N ALA A 65 -0.26 14.69 6.65
CA ALA A 65 0.86 13.78 6.51
C ALA A 65 2.04 14.45 5.77
N ARG A 66 1.75 15.11 4.65
CA ARG A 66 2.73 15.88 3.87
C ARG A 66 3.37 16.99 4.69
N GLY A 67 2.53 17.77 5.40
CA GLY A 67 3.01 18.86 6.23
C GLY A 67 3.95 18.41 7.35
N LYS A 68 3.62 17.30 8.02
CA LYS A 68 4.49 16.68 9.03
C LYS A 68 5.82 16.20 8.42
N PHE A 69 5.77 15.52 7.27
CA PHE A 69 6.98 15.05 6.59
C PHE A 69 7.91 16.21 6.21
N GLN A 70 7.36 17.25 5.57
CA GLN A 70 8.13 18.44 5.21
C GLN A 70 8.68 19.18 6.43
N ALA A 71 7.91 19.24 7.53
CA ALA A 71 8.39 19.87 8.77
C ALA A 71 9.54 19.07 9.38
N ALA A 72 9.43 17.74 9.42
CA ALA A 72 10.48 16.86 9.94
C ALA A 72 11.78 16.94 9.12
N THR A 73 11.68 16.98 7.80
CA THR A 73 12.88 17.06 6.93
C THR A 73 13.61 18.40 7.07
N ARG A 74 12.88 19.51 7.28
CA ARG A 74 13.48 20.85 7.47
C ARG A 74 14.29 21.01 8.75
N LEU A 75 14.23 20.04 9.67
CA LEU A 75 15.07 20.06 10.88
C LEU A 75 16.53 19.72 10.60
N TYR A 76 16.86 19.27 9.39
CA TYR A 76 18.18 18.84 8.99
C TYR A 76 18.77 19.83 7.96
N GLU A 77 20.01 20.29 8.21
CA GLU A 77 20.65 21.32 7.36
C GLU A 77 21.11 20.79 5.99
N ASN A 78 21.51 19.51 5.92
CA ASN A 78 22.09 18.90 4.72
C ASN A 78 21.11 17.95 4.00
N VAL A 79 19.83 18.31 3.94
CA VAL A 79 18.82 17.55 3.22
C VAL A 79 18.52 18.20 1.86
N GLU A 80 18.54 17.39 0.80
CA GLU A 80 18.01 17.81 -0.51
C GLU A 80 16.54 17.41 -0.59
N THR A 81 15.64 18.32 -0.95
CA THR A 81 14.21 18.05 -1.05
C THR A 81 13.66 18.38 -2.42
N PHE A 82 12.77 17.51 -2.92
CA PHE A 82 12.07 17.69 -4.18
C PHE A 82 10.58 17.42 -3.97
N SER A 83 9.74 18.06 -4.82
CA SER A 83 8.29 17.83 -4.84
C SER A 83 7.83 17.70 -6.28
N PHE A 84 7.26 16.56 -6.64
CA PHE A 84 6.77 16.27 -7.99
C PHE A 84 5.24 16.32 -7.99
N PRO A 85 4.62 17.31 -8.63
CA PRO A 85 3.16 17.42 -8.68
C PRO A 85 2.58 16.31 -9.59
N VAL A 86 1.63 15.57 -9.05
CA VAL A 86 0.89 14.52 -9.78
C VAL A 86 -0.47 15.04 -10.21
N ALA A 87 -1.14 15.80 -9.35
CA ALA A 87 -2.46 16.38 -9.59
C ALA A 87 -2.64 17.69 -8.82
N ILE A 88 -3.73 18.38 -9.08
CA ILE A 88 -4.14 19.59 -8.35
C ILE A 88 -5.53 19.32 -7.78
N ASP A 89 -5.71 19.52 -6.48
CA ASP A 89 -6.99 19.30 -5.80
C ASP A 89 -8.02 20.42 -6.11
N SER A 90 -9.25 20.25 -5.63
CA SER A 90 -10.33 21.22 -5.81
C SER A 90 -10.07 22.58 -5.12
N SER A 91 -9.13 22.63 -4.17
CA SER A 91 -8.67 23.84 -3.49
C SER A 91 -7.50 24.52 -4.22
N ASN A 92 -7.13 24.03 -5.40
CA ASN A 92 -5.97 24.49 -6.18
C ASN A 92 -4.61 24.21 -5.50
N GLU A 93 -4.57 23.21 -4.62
CA GLU A 93 -3.34 22.76 -3.96
C GLU A 93 -2.75 21.54 -4.67
N PRO A 94 -1.42 21.50 -4.86
CA PRO A 94 -0.79 20.37 -5.55
C PRO A 94 -0.75 19.13 -4.66
N LEU A 95 -1.15 18.01 -5.23
CA LEU A 95 -0.93 16.66 -4.70
C LEU A 95 0.41 16.16 -5.26
N THR A 96 1.41 15.98 -4.39
CA THR A 96 2.80 15.78 -4.78
C THR A 96 3.38 14.49 -4.22
N ILE A 97 4.36 13.96 -4.94
CA ILE A 97 5.36 13.05 -4.37
C ILE A 97 6.48 13.92 -3.80
N ASP A 98 6.73 13.83 -2.50
CA ASP A 98 7.83 14.55 -1.87
C ASP A 98 9.02 13.60 -1.65
N VAL A 99 10.22 14.06 -2.02
CA VAL A 99 11.48 13.32 -1.88
C VAL A 99 12.39 14.07 -0.92
N ALA A 100 13.00 13.35 0.00
CA ALA A 100 14.05 13.87 0.87
C ALA A 100 15.28 12.98 0.77
N ILE A 101 16.42 13.57 0.40
CA ILE A 101 17.71 12.89 0.30
C ILE A 101 18.60 13.40 1.41
N PHE A 102 19.10 12.49 2.21
CA PHE A 102 20.13 12.71 3.23
C PHE A 102 21.45 12.16 2.71
N PRO A 103 22.31 12.97 2.06
CA PRO A 103 23.53 12.50 1.45
C PRO A 103 24.46 11.85 2.46
N GLY A 104 24.89 10.63 2.21
CA GLY A 104 25.98 9.99 2.94
C GLY A 104 27.33 10.47 2.41
N ASN A 105 28.34 10.48 3.25
CA ASN A 105 29.68 10.84 2.83
C ASN A 105 30.62 9.64 2.64
N THR A 106 30.09 8.44 2.74
CA THR A 106 30.78 7.19 2.48
C THR A 106 30.14 6.51 1.26
N PRO A 107 30.56 6.87 0.03
CA PRO A 107 29.94 6.37 -1.20
C PRO A 107 29.90 4.85 -1.28
N GLU A 108 30.86 4.18 -0.64
CA GLU A 108 30.98 2.74 -0.60
C GLU A 108 29.80 2.06 0.11
N TYR A 109 29.11 2.75 1.01
CA TYR A 109 27.95 2.22 1.72
C TYR A 109 26.67 2.26 0.87
N GLY A 110 26.71 2.97 -0.25
CA GLY A 110 25.61 3.02 -1.21
C GLY A 110 24.40 3.82 -0.73
N THR A 111 23.22 3.33 -1.10
CA THR A 111 21.96 4.05 -0.93
C THR A 111 20.89 3.15 -0.28
N ILE A 112 20.12 3.73 0.64
CA ILE A 112 18.90 3.11 1.18
C ILE A 112 17.73 4.00 0.80
N VAL A 113 16.72 3.41 0.14
CA VAL A 113 15.47 4.06 -0.24
C VAL A 113 14.34 3.52 0.63
N HIS A 114 13.53 4.41 1.20
CA HIS A 114 12.33 4.06 1.96
C HIS A 114 11.13 4.76 1.33
N SER A 115 10.26 4.00 0.67
CA SER A 115 9.07 4.52 0.00
C SER A 115 7.78 4.23 0.78
N SER A 116 6.80 5.12 0.60
CA SER A 116 5.48 5.01 1.19
C SER A 116 4.39 5.43 0.22
N GLY A 117 3.20 4.85 0.38
CA GLY A 117 2.02 5.30 -0.31
C GLY A 117 1.97 4.95 -1.79
N LEU A 118 2.62 3.87 -2.24
CA LEU A 118 2.40 3.30 -3.57
C LEU A 118 0.91 2.95 -3.75
N HIS A 119 0.31 2.37 -2.72
CA HIS A 119 -1.13 2.35 -2.57
C HIS A 119 -1.54 3.47 -1.62
N GLY A 120 -2.37 4.39 -2.09
CA GLY A 120 -2.59 5.65 -1.41
C GLY A 120 -2.96 5.53 0.08
N VAL A 121 -4.01 4.78 0.42
CA VAL A 121 -4.49 4.62 1.81
C VAL A 121 -3.45 4.00 2.76
N GLU A 122 -2.55 3.18 2.24
CA GLU A 122 -1.47 2.54 2.98
C GLU A 122 -0.35 3.56 3.34
N GLY A 123 -0.30 4.67 2.60
CA GLY A 123 0.66 5.75 2.78
C GLY A 123 0.65 6.37 4.17
N TYR A 124 -0.46 6.32 4.90
CA TYR A 124 -0.52 6.81 6.28
C TYR A 124 0.34 5.98 7.24
N ALA A 125 0.44 4.67 7.01
CA ALA A 125 1.34 3.81 7.79
C ALA A 125 2.81 4.08 7.42
N GLY A 126 3.13 4.13 6.13
CA GLY A 126 4.48 4.43 5.67
C GLY A 126 4.95 5.83 6.08
N SER A 127 4.08 6.85 6.00
CA SER A 127 4.36 8.20 6.48
C SER A 127 4.68 8.21 7.98
N ALA A 128 3.93 7.49 8.81
CA ALA A 128 4.21 7.40 10.25
C ALA A 128 5.56 6.76 10.54
N ILE A 129 5.94 5.71 9.79
CA ILE A 129 7.28 5.10 9.90
C ILE A 129 8.35 6.11 9.50
N GLN A 130 8.18 6.83 8.38
CA GLN A 130 9.13 7.86 7.93
C GLN A 130 9.30 8.96 8.98
N LEU A 131 8.21 9.43 9.58
CA LEU A 131 8.26 10.43 10.66
C LEU A 131 8.99 9.89 11.90
N ALA A 132 8.80 8.61 12.21
CA ALA A 132 9.54 7.96 13.30
C ALA A 132 11.04 7.90 13.01
N LEU A 133 11.42 7.54 11.78
CA LEU A 133 12.81 7.48 11.34
C LEU A 133 13.49 8.86 11.30
N LEU A 134 12.71 9.92 11.05
CA LEU A 134 13.18 11.30 11.05
C LEU A 134 13.27 11.93 12.45
N GLN A 135 12.90 11.21 13.51
CA GLN A 135 13.13 11.70 14.86
C GLN A 135 14.63 11.68 15.18
N LYS A 136 15.05 12.65 16.03
CA LYS A 136 16.44 12.78 16.46
C LYS A 136 16.95 11.45 17.05
N ASP A 137 18.15 11.10 16.68
CA ASP A 137 18.88 9.92 17.17
C ASP A 137 18.28 8.53 16.78
N VAL A 138 17.25 8.48 15.94
CA VAL A 138 16.74 7.20 15.40
C VAL A 138 17.58 6.70 14.26
N LEU A 139 17.86 7.58 13.28
CA LEU A 139 18.83 7.33 12.20
C LEU A 139 20.04 8.25 12.39
N PRO A 140 21.24 7.82 12.00
CA PRO A 140 22.46 8.63 12.13
C PRO A 140 22.53 9.73 11.03
N LEU A 141 21.44 10.49 10.82
CA LEU A 141 21.30 11.43 9.70
C LEU A 141 22.29 12.60 9.77
N SER A 142 22.77 12.92 10.97
CA SER A 142 23.80 13.95 11.21
C SER A 142 25.23 13.40 11.19
N GLU A 143 25.41 12.09 11.14
CA GLU A 143 26.69 11.44 11.10
C GLU A 143 27.27 11.40 9.68
N ASN A 144 28.60 11.43 9.60
CA ASN A 144 29.28 11.44 8.31
C ASN A 144 29.50 10.03 7.73
N ASN A 145 29.62 9.00 8.55
CA ASN A 145 29.98 7.65 8.11
C ASN A 145 28.75 6.76 7.91
N ARG A 146 27.97 7.04 6.86
CA ARG A 146 26.72 6.34 6.57
C ARG A 146 26.39 6.30 5.06
N PRO A 147 25.49 5.41 4.62
CA PRO A 147 24.94 5.44 3.25
C PRO A 147 24.09 6.70 3.01
N THR A 148 23.83 7.02 1.75
CA THR A 148 22.78 7.96 1.40
C THR A 148 21.42 7.37 1.74
N ILE A 149 20.57 8.15 2.42
CA ILE A 149 19.21 7.73 2.78
C ILE A 149 18.21 8.60 2.03
N ILE A 150 17.27 7.96 1.36
CA ILE A 150 16.26 8.63 0.53
C ILE A 150 14.87 8.22 1.00
N PHE A 151 14.04 9.20 1.31
CA PHE A 151 12.62 9.00 1.57
C PHE A 151 11.80 9.43 0.36
N LEU A 152 10.92 8.53 -0.12
CA LEU A 152 9.87 8.83 -1.09
C LEU A 152 8.54 8.85 -0.35
N HIS A 153 7.97 10.03 -0.17
CA HIS A 153 6.72 10.21 0.59
C HIS A 153 5.55 10.37 -0.37
N ALA A 154 4.52 9.54 -0.17
CA ALA A 154 3.24 9.56 -0.88
C ALA A 154 3.36 9.35 -2.41
N LEU A 155 3.90 8.17 -2.83
CA LEU A 155 4.01 7.80 -4.25
C LEU A 155 2.68 7.89 -5.02
N ASN A 156 1.55 7.71 -4.35
CA ASN A 156 0.20 7.91 -4.86
C ASN A 156 -0.52 8.99 -4.02
N PRO A 157 -0.22 10.28 -4.23
CA PRO A 157 -0.77 11.35 -3.41
C PRO A 157 -2.29 11.49 -3.57
N VAL A 158 -2.83 11.23 -4.76
CA VAL A 158 -4.27 11.26 -5.02
C VAL A 158 -4.98 10.11 -4.28
N GLY A 159 -4.49 8.89 -4.42
CA GLY A 159 -5.04 7.76 -3.69
C GLY A 159 -4.95 7.94 -2.16
N MET A 160 -3.88 8.58 -1.66
CA MET A 160 -3.76 8.92 -0.25
C MET A 160 -4.82 9.95 0.15
N GLN A 161 -5.00 11.03 -0.61
CA GLN A 161 -6.04 12.05 -0.39
C GLN A 161 -7.45 11.45 -0.39
N GLU A 162 -7.74 10.55 -1.32
CA GLU A 162 -9.04 9.90 -1.45
C GLU A 162 -9.21 8.67 -0.53
N HIS A 163 -8.20 8.32 0.25
CA HIS A 163 -8.16 7.08 1.05
C HIS A 163 -8.39 5.82 0.21
N ARG A 164 -7.89 5.81 -1.02
CA ARG A 164 -8.02 4.72 -1.97
C ARG A 164 -6.71 3.97 -2.16
N ARG A 165 -6.81 2.74 -2.68
CA ARG A 165 -5.65 1.97 -3.11
C ARG A 165 -5.09 2.52 -4.43
N SER A 166 -5.98 2.69 -5.41
CA SER A 166 -5.66 3.11 -6.77
C SER A 166 -5.40 4.61 -6.88
N ASN A 167 -4.82 5.03 -8.00
CA ASN A 167 -4.58 6.43 -8.32
C ASN A 167 -5.83 7.13 -8.94
N GLU A 168 -5.64 8.36 -9.43
CA GLU A 168 -6.65 9.20 -10.08
C GLU A 168 -7.32 8.53 -11.29
N ASN A 169 -6.63 7.63 -11.97
CA ASN A 169 -7.11 6.89 -13.14
C ASN A 169 -7.64 5.49 -12.78
N ASN A 170 -7.93 5.24 -11.50
CA ASN A 170 -8.30 3.92 -10.97
C ASN A 170 -7.25 2.83 -11.22
N VAL A 171 -6.00 3.21 -11.45
CA VAL A 171 -4.89 2.29 -11.71
C VAL A 171 -4.24 1.88 -10.39
N ASP A 172 -4.01 0.59 -10.23
CA ASP A 172 -3.13 0.03 -9.19
C ASP A 172 -1.67 0.23 -9.62
N LEU A 173 -0.96 1.16 -8.99
CA LEU A 173 0.43 1.48 -9.35
C LEU A 173 1.37 0.29 -9.19
N ASN A 174 1.03 -0.65 -8.29
CA ASN A 174 1.80 -1.90 -8.13
C ASN A 174 1.38 -3.01 -9.13
N ARG A 175 0.70 -2.64 -10.21
CA ARG A 175 0.41 -3.43 -11.41
C ARG A 175 0.77 -2.67 -12.69
N ASN A 176 1.29 -1.45 -12.56
CA ASN A 176 1.54 -0.52 -13.65
C ASN A 176 3.01 -0.47 -14.10
N SER A 177 3.95 -0.97 -13.31
CA SER A 177 5.39 -0.99 -13.63
C SER A 177 5.73 -2.16 -14.56
N ILE A 178 5.38 -2.03 -15.84
CA ILE A 178 5.60 -3.05 -16.85
C ILE A 178 6.94 -2.83 -17.55
N HIS A 179 7.68 -3.92 -17.73
CA HIS A 179 8.93 -3.93 -18.47
C HIS A 179 8.68 -3.82 -19.98
N GLY A 180 9.39 -2.92 -20.64
CA GLY A 180 9.25 -2.67 -22.08
C GLY A 180 8.06 -1.77 -22.40
N ASN A 181 7.43 -2.02 -23.55
CA ASN A 181 6.30 -1.21 -24.01
C ASN A 181 5.00 -1.69 -23.32
N MET A 182 4.37 -0.79 -22.57
CA MET A 182 3.11 -1.07 -21.86
C MET A 182 1.98 -1.43 -22.81
N GLU A 183 1.86 -0.71 -23.95
CA GLU A 183 0.84 -0.97 -24.94
C GLU A 183 0.99 -2.36 -25.58
N ASP A 184 2.21 -2.75 -25.93
CA ASP A 184 2.50 -4.09 -26.44
C ASP A 184 2.16 -5.16 -25.40
N PHE A 185 2.50 -4.94 -24.13
CA PHE A 185 2.16 -5.86 -23.05
C PHE A 185 0.65 -6.04 -22.92
N VAL A 186 -0.12 -4.94 -22.91
CA VAL A 186 -1.59 -4.98 -22.77
C VAL A 186 -2.22 -5.68 -23.96
N ASN A 187 -1.75 -5.43 -25.18
CA ASN A 187 -2.30 -6.01 -26.41
C ASN A 187 -1.99 -7.50 -26.59
N HIS A 188 -0.88 -7.98 -26.05
CA HIS A 188 -0.44 -9.38 -26.22
C HIS A 188 -0.69 -10.26 -24.99
N ARG A 189 -1.05 -9.68 -23.84
CA ARG A 189 -1.40 -10.46 -22.66
C ARG A 189 -2.81 -11.02 -22.79
N ASP A 190 -2.98 -12.29 -22.36
CA ASP A 190 -4.31 -12.84 -22.14
C ASP A 190 -5.07 -11.96 -21.12
N PRO A 191 -6.12 -11.25 -21.50
CA PRO A 191 -6.82 -10.32 -20.61
C PRO A 191 -7.48 -11.03 -19.43
N ASN A 192 -7.69 -12.35 -19.53
CA ASN A 192 -8.33 -13.16 -18.50
C ASN A 192 -7.41 -14.23 -17.88
N ILE A 193 -6.09 -14.06 -17.97
CA ILE A 193 -5.11 -15.04 -17.50
C ILE A 193 -5.33 -15.48 -16.05
N ALA A 194 -5.81 -14.58 -15.19
CA ALA A 194 -6.12 -14.84 -13.79
C ALA A 194 -7.61 -15.19 -13.56
N ASN A 195 -8.37 -15.41 -14.62
CA ASN A 195 -9.78 -15.74 -14.59
C ASN A 195 -10.68 -14.66 -13.93
N TYR A 196 -10.32 -13.38 -14.08
CA TYR A 196 -11.05 -12.23 -13.51
C TYR A 196 -12.53 -12.21 -13.94
N GLU A 197 -12.82 -12.49 -15.22
CA GLU A 197 -14.16 -12.45 -15.77
C GLU A 197 -15.12 -13.44 -15.09
N SER A 198 -14.65 -14.61 -14.67
CA SER A 198 -15.48 -15.57 -13.93
C SER A 198 -15.92 -15.04 -12.56
N PHE A 199 -15.14 -14.14 -11.98
CA PHE A 199 -15.45 -13.49 -10.70
C PHE A 199 -15.98 -12.07 -10.83
N ARG A 200 -16.13 -11.54 -12.04
CA ARG A 200 -16.51 -10.15 -12.29
C ARG A 200 -17.78 -9.72 -11.56
N ARG A 201 -18.78 -10.59 -11.49
CA ARG A 201 -20.05 -10.30 -10.76
C ARG A 201 -19.82 -9.98 -9.27
N PHE A 202 -18.72 -10.47 -8.71
CA PHE A 202 -18.32 -10.19 -7.34
C PHE A 202 -17.27 -9.07 -7.27
N LEU A 203 -16.25 -9.08 -8.14
CA LEU A 203 -15.12 -8.14 -8.10
C LEU A 203 -15.48 -6.76 -8.62
N HIS A 204 -16.38 -6.68 -9.58
CA HIS A 204 -16.87 -5.43 -10.16
C HIS A 204 -18.39 -5.56 -10.46
N PRO A 205 -19.23 -5.64 -9.42
CA PRO A 205 -20.67 -5.64 -9.63
C PRO A 205 -21.12 -4.30 -10.23
N THR A 206 -21.94 -4.36 -11.28
CA THR A 206 -22.53 -3.17 -11.89
C THR A 206 -23.67 -2.66 -11.02
N ASP A 207 -23.64 -1.39 -10.67
CA ASP A 207 -24.65 -0.72 -9.85
C ASP A 207 -24.96 0.68 -10.41
N PRO A 208 -25.56 0.73 -11.63
CA PRO A 208 -25.71 2.00 -12.37
C PRO A 208 -26.61 3.01 -11.66
N ASP A 209 -27.48 2.57 -10.78
CA ASP A 209 -28.43 3.41 -10.03
C ASP A 209 -28.02 3.63 -8.58
N GLY A 210 -26.88 3.04 -8.13
CA GLY A 210 -26.41 3.10 -6.74
C GLY A 210 -27.23 2.30 -5.75
N PHE A 211 -28.17 1.49 -6.22
CA PHE A 211 -29.10 0.75 -5.35
C PHE A 211 -28.38 -0.29 -4.50
N LEU A 212 -27.41 -1.01 -5.06
CA LEU A 212 -26.70 -2.05 -4.34
C LEU A 212 -25.81 -1.44 -3.24
N ILE A 213 -25.04 -0.41 -3.60
CA ILE A 213 -24.10 0.22 -2.66
C ILE A 213 -24.83 0.97 -1.53
N GLU A 214 -26.01 1.52 -1.80
CA GLU A 214 -26.85 2.15 -0.78
C GLU A 214 -27.55 1.15 0.12
N SER A 215 -27.78 -0.09 -0.36
CA SER A 215 -28.46 -1.14 0.40
C SER A 215 -27.61 -1.68 1.57
N PRO A 216 -28.00 -1.47 2.85
CA PRO A 216 -27.32 -2.06 3.98
C PRO A 216 -27.28 -3.59 3.92
N TRP A 217 -28.35 -4.20 3.39
CA TRP A 217 -28.42 -5.64 3.23
C TRP A 217 -27.36 -6.16 2.23
N TYR A 218 -27.22 -5.52 1.08
CA TYR A 218 -26.19 -5.93 0.11
C TYR A 218 -24.80 -5.82 0.69
N ARG A 219 -24.48 -4.69 1.31
CA ARG A 219 -23.16 -4.43 1.91
C ARG A 219 -22.81 -5.41 3.04
N THR A 220 -23.78 -5.96 3.73
CA THR A 220 -23.56 -6.88 4.87
C THR A 220 -23.71 -8.34 4.50
N VAL A 221 -24.70 -8.72 3.72
CA VAL A 221 -25.08 -10.12 3.46
C VAL A 221 -25.10 -10.45 1.97
N GLY A 222 -25.73 -9.59 1.13
CA GLY A 222 -25.98 -9.89 -0.27
C GLY A 222 -24.72 -10.16 -1.07
N MET A 223 -23.65 -9.41 -0.79
CA MET A 223 -22.34 -9.60 -1.39
C MET A 223 -21.77 -11.02 -1.14
N TRP A 224 -21.93 -11.53 0.08
CA TRP A 224 -21.46 -12.88 0.44
C TRP A 224 -22.29 -13.98 -0.23
N ILE A 225 -23.60 -13.77 -0.35
CA ILE A 225 -24.47 -14.71 -1.07
C ILE A 225 -24.06 -14.82 -2.53
N ASN A 226 -23.68 -13.73 -3.17
CA ASN A 226 -23.17 -13.73 -4.55
C ASN A 226 -21.81 -14.41 -4.68
N LEU A 227 -21.01 -14.41 -3.63
CA LEU A 227 -19.69 -15.03 -3.62
C LEU A 227 -19.74 -16.56 -3.43
N LEU A 228 -20.70 -17.09 -2.63
CA LEU A 228 -20.74 -18.52 -2.29
C LEU A 228 -20.77 -19.47 -3.50
N PRO A 229 -21.57 -19.24 -4.57
CA PRO A 229 -21.55 -20.10 -5.76
C PRO A 229 -20.19 -20.09 -6.45
N LEU A 230 -19.52 -18.93 -6.49
CA LEU A 230 -18.20 -18.79 -7.12
C LEU A 230 -17.13 -19.53 -6.32
N LEU A 231 -17.16 -19.45 -5.00
CA LEU A 231 -16.26 -20.21 -4.12
C LEU A 231 -16.50 -21.72 -4.24
N TYR A 232 -17.74 -22.15 -4.36
CA TYR A 232 -18.07 -23.56 -4.58
C TYR A 232 -17.52 -24.06 -5.92
N GLN A 233 -17.65 -23.27 -6.98
CA GLN A 233 -17.25 -23.64 -8.34
C GLN A 233 -15.75 -23.58 -8.55
N TYR A 234 -15.07 -22.51 -8.07
CA TYR A 234 -13.68 -22.22 -8.41
C TYR A 234 -12.71 -22.32 -7.22
N GLY A 235 -13.22 -22.27 -5.99
CA GLY A 235 -12.42 -22.26 -4.77
C GLY A 235 -11.84 -20.88 -4.41
N PHE A 236 -11.34 -20.78 -3.18
CA PHE A 236 -10.84 -19.53 -2.60
C PHE A 236 -9.52 -19.06 -3.27
N VAL A 237 -8.62 -19.99 -3.60
CA VAL A 237 -7.33 -19.67 -4.25
C VAL A 237 -7.56 -19.04 -5.63
N ALA A 238 -8.49 -19.57 -6.42
CA ALA A 238 -8.83 -19.02 -7.74
C ALA A 238 -9.42 -17.61 -7.61
N LEU A 239 -10.31 -17.36 -6.64
CA LEU A 239 -10.82 -16.02 -6.35
C LEU A 239 -9.69 -15.06 -5.98
N LYS A 240 -8.82 -15.47 -5.07
CA LYS A 240 -7.68 -14.65 -4.63
C LYS A 240 -6.76 -14.34 -5.80
N ARG A 241 -6.42 -15.34 -6.62
CA ARG A 241 -5.62 -15.16 -7.85
C ARG A 241 -6.29 -14.18 -8.82
N ALA A 242 -7.58 -14.34 -9.09
CA ALA A 242 -8.35 -13.44 -9.95
C ALA A 242 -8.32 -11.98 -9.43
N MET A 243 -8.38 -11.80 -8.11
CA MET A 243 -8.34 -10.49 -7.49
C MET A 243 -6.93 -9.87 -7.55
N VAL A 244 -5.91 -10.56 -6.99
CA VAL A 244 -4.61 -9.92 -6.72
C VAL A 244 -3.65 -9.92 -7.90
N SER A 245 -3.86 -10.75 -8.94
CA SER A 245 -2.92 -10.80 -10.08
C SER A 245 -2.90 -9.53 -10.93
N GLY A 246 -3.92 -8.70 -10.79
CA GLY A 246 -4.12 -7.53 -11.66
C GLY A 246 -4.76 -7.89 -12.99
N GLN A 247 -5.46 -6.94 -13.58
CA GLN A 247 -6.12 -7.06 -14.87
C GLN A 247 -5.90 -5.78 -15.70
N TYR A 248 -5.98 -5.87 -17.04
CA TYR A 248 -5.63 -4.77 -17.95
C TYR A 248 -6.74 -4.51 -18.98
N HIS A 249 -7.96 -5.01 -18.77
CA HIS A 249 -9.07 -4.93 -19.71
C HIS A 249 -10.31 -4.22 -19.18
N ASP A 250 -10.44 -4.07 -17.86
CA ASP A 250 -11.56 -3.36 -17.22
C ASP A 250 -11.05 -2.15 -16.40
N PRO A 251 -10.99 -0.93 -17.00
CA PRO A 251 -10.51 0.27 -16.32
C PRO A 251 -11.33 0.66 -15.08
N ARG A 252 -12.55 0.17 -14.96
CA ARG A 252 -13.43 0.42 -13.82
C ARG A 252 -13.37 -0.66 -12.77
N GLY A 253 -12.68 -1.77 -13.05
CA GLY A 253 -12.50 -2.87 -12.12
C GLY A 253 -11.43 -2.62 -11.07
N ILE A 254 -11.40 -3.45 -10.03
CA ILE A 254 -10.33 -3.44 -9.04
C ILE A 254 -9.03 -4.01 -9.64
N PHE A 255 -7.89 -3.61 -9.06
CA PHE A 255 -6.55 -4.03 -9.50
C PHE A 255 -6.27 -3.80 -11.00
N TYR A 256 -6.84 -2.74 -11.58
CA TYR A 256 -6.54 -2.36 -12.95
C TYR A 256 -5.11 -1.86 -13.07
N GLY A 257 -4.33 -2.47 -13.96
CA GLY A 257 -2.90 -2.17 -14.15
C GLY A 257 -2.61 -1.03 -15.12
N GLY A 258 -3.66 -0.41 -15.71
CA GLY A 258 -3.50 0.68 -16.68
C GLY A 258 -3.21 0.19 -18.10
N ASN A 259 -3.18 1.11 -19.03
CA ASN A 259 -2.77 0.93 -20.43
C ASN A 259 -1.52 1.76 -20.77
N GLU A 260 -1.10 2.61 -19.86
CA GLU A 260 0.11 3.43 -19.96
C GLU A 260 0.74 3.63 -18.57
N LEU A 261 2.02 3.98 -18.54
CA LEU A 261 2.72 4.27 -17.31
C LEU A 261 2.14 5.53 -16.66
N GLN A 262 1.76 5.45 -15.40
CA GLN A 262 1.08 6.51 -14.70
C GLN A 262 2.04 7.63 -14.26
N PRO A 263 1.54 8.90 -14.14
CA PRO A 263 2.38 10.07 -13.81
C PRO A 263 3.25 9.88 -12.58
N SER A 264 2.72 9.28 -11.52
CA SER A 264 3.50 8.98 -10.30
C SER A 264 4.75 8.16 -10.59
N LEU A 265 4.62 7.09 -11.37
CA LEU A 265 5.76 6.22 -11.70
C LEU A 265 6.69 6.85 -12.74
N GLN A 266 6.15 7.67 -13.66
CA GLN A 266 6.97 8.47 -14.57
C GLN A 266 7.89 9.45 -13.82
N HIS A 267 7.36 10.11 -12.78
CA HIS A 267 8.18 10.97 -11.92
C HIS A 267 9.30 10.21 -11.22
N VAL A 268 9.00 9.02 -10.68
CA VAL A 268 10.02 8.18 -10.01
C VAL A 268 11.09 7.72 -11.01
N GLN A 269 10.69 7.26 -12.20
CA GLN A 269 11.65 6.87 -13.25
C GLN A 269 12.53 8.03 -13.66
N ASN A 270 11.93 9.17 -14.01
CA ASN A 270 12.68 10.37 -14.42
C ASN A 270 13.64 10.84 -13.33
N PHE A 271 13.26 10.75 -12.06
CA PHE A 271 14.13 11.09 -10.94
C PHE A 271 15.37 10.17 -10.89
N TRP A 272 15.18 8.85 -11.03
CA TRP A 272 16.29 7.89 -11.02
C TRP A 272 17.18 8.01 -12.28
N ASP A 273 16.60 8.30 -13.44
CA ASP A 273 17.37 8.54 -14.67
C ASP A 273 18.28 9.76 -14.57
N GLN A 274 17.88 10.78 -13.80
CA GLN A 274 18.66 11.98 -13.54
C GLN A 274 19.71 11.81 -12.42
N ARG A 275 19.57 10.78 -11.59
CA ARG A 275 20.45 10.51 -10.44
C ARG A 275 20.99 9.08 -10.46
N PRO A 276 21.67 8.67 -11.54
CA PRO A 276 22.23 7.32 -11.66
C PRO A 276 23.20 6.99 -10.52
N ASP A 277 23.91 7.99 -9.99
CA ASP A 277 24.81 7.91 -8.86
C ASP A 277 24.14 7.35 -7.59
N LEU A 278 22.88 7.68 -7.36
CA LEU A 278 22.14 7.26 -6.19
C LEU A 278 21.47 5.89 -6.36
N PHE A 279 21.29 5.43 -7.58
CA PHE A 279 20.48 4.25 -7.84
C PHE A 279 21.21 3.21 -8.70
N ARG A 280 21.37 3.45 -10.02
CA ARG A 280 21.96 2.48 -10.95
C ARG A 280 23.40 2.16 -10.61
N ASP A 281 24.18 3.19 -10.33
CA ASP A 281 25.63 3.12 -10.09
C ASP A 281 25.97 3.01 -8.60
N SER A 282 24.94 2.93 -7.74
CA SER A 282 25.13 2.75 -6.32
C SER A 282 25.76 1.39 -6.01
N PRO A 283 26.89 1.34 -5.29
CA PRO A 283 27.60 0.10 -5.02
C PRO A 283 26.84 -0.87 -4.10
N SER A 284 25.87 -0.35 -3.37
CA SER A 284 24.92 -1.11 -2.54
C SER A 284 23.60 -0.36 -2.55
N LEU A 285 22.51 -1.05 -2.87
CA LEU A 285 21.18 -0.47 -2.89
C LEU A 285 20.24 -1.33 -2.07
N VAL A 286 19.56 -0.71 -1.12
CA VAL A 286 18.42 -1.33 -0.42
C VAL A 286 17.20 -0.45 -0.61
N TRP A 287 16.10 -0.99 -1.11
CA TRP A 287 14.81 -0.29 -1.20
C TRP A 287 13.77 -1.00 -0.36
N ILE A 288 13.16 -0.27 0.57
CA ILE A 288 12.04 -0.72 1.41
C ILE A 288 10.79 0.02 0.96
N ASP A 289 9.78 -0.72 0.48
CA ASP A 289 8.47 -0.18 0.12
C ASP A 289 7.43 -0.65 1.13
N ILE A 290 6.66 0.28 1.70
CA ILE A 290 5.73 -0.01 2.78
C ILE A 290 4.34 -0.29 2.24
N HIS A 291 3.81 -1.45 2.66
CA HIS A 291 2.46 -1.92 2.34
C HIS A 291 1.69 -2.33 3.58
N THR A 292 0.36 -2.35 3.47
CA THR A 292 -0.54 -2.87 4.50
C THR A 292 -1.68 -3.65 3.86
N GLY A 293 -2.24 -4.63 4.58
CA GLY A 293 -3.40 -5.39 4.13
C GLY A 293 -3.36 -6.83 4.58
N LEU A 294 -2.46 -7.61 4.03
CA LEU A 294 -2.43 -9.05 4.20
C LEU A 294 -1.43 -9.49 5.27
N GLY A 295 -1.83 -10.46 6.06
CA GLY A 295 -1.01 -11.04 7.11
C GLY A 295 -1.66 -10.97 8.50
N PRO A 296 -0.96 -11.47 9.53
CA PRO A 296 -1.43 -11.36 10.91
C PRO A 296 -1.45 -9.90 11.38
N PHE A 297 -2.48 -9.51 12.11
CA PHE A 297 -2.71 -8.15 12.58
C PHE A 297 -1.49 -7.51 13.27
N GLY A 298 -0.99 -6.40 12.72
CA GLY A 298 0.17 -5.68 13.21
C GLY A 298 1.51 -6.40 13.09
N LYS A 299 1.57 -7.53 12.38
CA LYS A 299 2.81 -8.20 12.02
C LYS A 299 3.16 -7.92 10.56
N ASP A 300 4.44 -7.86 10.30
CA ASP A 300 4.94 -7.68 8.94
C ASP A 300 5.38 -9.01 8.32
N SER A 301 5.34 -9.04 7.00
CA SER A 301 6.02 -10.02 6.16
C SER A 301 6.84 -9.29 5.13
N ILE A 302 8.02 -9.84 4.82
CA ILE A 302 8.95 -9.22 3.89
C ILE A 302 8.93 -9.99 2.58
N HIS A 303 8.54 -9.30 1.52
CA HIS A 303 8.72 -9.77 0.16
C HIS A 303 9.98 -9.17 -0.39
N TYR A 304 10.82 -9.95 -1.05
CA TYR A 304 12.06 -9.44 -1.61
C TYR A 304 12.32 -9.90 -3.04
N TYR A 305 13.04 -9.06 -3.77
CA TYR A 305 13.45 -9.29 -5.14
C TYR A 305 14.86 -8.72 -5.34
N PRO A 306 15.73 -9.35 -6.13
CA PRO A 306 15.71 -10.74 -6.58
C PRO A 306 15.94 -11.71 -5.44
N SER A 307 15.86 -13.02 -5.74
CA SER A 307 16.06 -14.09 -4.74
C SER A 307 17.44 -14.00 -4.09
N PHE A 308 17.48 -13.76 -2.79
CA PHE A 308 18.73 -13.67 -2.05
C PHE A 308 19.31 -15.03 -1.72
N PRO A 309 20.65 -15.13 -1.65
CA PRO A 309 21.29 -16.20 -0.91
C PRO A 309 20.82 -16.20 0.56
N ASN A 310 20.59 -17.38 1.13
CA ASN A 310 20.17 -17.55 2.52
C ASN A 310 21.06 -16.79 3.54
N GLU A 311 22.33 -16.57 3.21
CA GLU A 311 23.28 -15.79 4.00
C GLU A 311 22.87 -14.32 4.17
N THR A 312 22.25 -13.71 3.13
CA THR A 312 21.80 -12.31 3.25
C THR A 312 20.57 -12.21 4.13
N ILE A 313 19.64 -13.17 4.04
CA ILE A 313 18.46 -13.22 4.91
C ILE A 313 18.87 -13.42 6.39
N SER A 314 19.88 -14.27 6.65
CA SER A 314 20.37 -14.50 8.02
C SER A 314 21.01 -13.29 8.69
N ARG A 315 21.36 -12.26 7.91
CA ARG A 315 21.91 -10.99 8.42
C ARG A 315 20.85 -10.01 8.90
N PHE A 316 19.59 -10.16 8.47
CA PHE A 316 18.49 -9.30 8.92
C PHE A 316 18.03 -9.54 10.38
N PRO A 317 18.11 -10.72 11.00
CA PRO A 317 17.54 -10.98 12.32
C PRO A 317 18.47 -10.64 13.50
N GLN A 318 19.14 -9.51 13.51
CA GLN A 318 19.88 -9.07 14.71
C GLN A 318 19.03 -8.26 15.71
N THR A 319 17.72 -8.17 15.47
CA THR A 319 16.76 -7.55 16.37
C THR A 319 16.18 -8.56 17.36
N PRO A 320 15.64 -8.11 18.50
CA PRO A 320 14.90 -8.98 19.41
C PRO A 320 13.87 -9.84 18.67
N ALA A 321 13.73 -11.10 19.07
CA ALA A 321 12.86 -12.08 18.40
C ALA A 321 11.40 -11.59 18.21
N GLU A 322 10.91 -10.75 19.12
CA GLU A 322 9.60 -10.11 19.07
C GLU A 322 9.42 -9.10 17.91
N LEU A 323 10.55 -8.57 17.38
CA LEU A 323 10.60 -7.62 16.27
C LEU A 323 11.02 -8.27 14.96
N GLN A 324 11.46 -9.52 14.98
CA GLN A 324 11.81 -10.23 13.76
C GLN A 324 10.56 -10.41 12.89
N SER A 325 10.72 -10.21 11.59
CA SER A 325 9.68 -10.55 10.63
C SER A 325 9.45 -12.07 10.66
N GLN A 326 8.19 -12.48 10.66
CA GLN A 326 7.86 -13.91 10.69
C GLN A 326 8.09 -14.60 9.35
N TYR A 327 8.12 -13.82 8.26
CA TYR A 327 8.14 -14.37 6.92
C TYR A 327 9.01 -13.53 5.99
N PHE A 328 10.07 -14.14 5.48
CA PHE A 328 10.83 -13.64 4.34
C PHE A 328 10.41 -14.44 3.11
N LEU A 329 9.84 -13.79 2.11
CA LEU A 329 9.26 -14.45 0.95
C LEU A 329 9.79 -13.86 -0.34
N THR A 330 10.29 -14.68 -1.24
CA THR A 330 10.66 -14.25 -2.59
C THR A 330 9.42 -14.16 -3.48
N SER A 331 9.40 -13.26 -4.45
CA SER A 331 8.39 -13.25 -5.52
C SER A 331 8.35 -14.60 -6.29
N HIS A 332 9.48 -15.32 -6.36
CA HIS A 332 9.59 -16.66 -6.96
C HIS A 332 9.18 -17.78 -6.00
N SER A 333 9.28 -17.60 -4.68
CA SER A 333 8.87 -18.62 -3.71
C SER A 333 7.36 -18.83 -3.65
N VAL A 334 6.60 -17.85 -4.10
CA VAL A 334 5.15 -17.99 -4.31
C VAL A 334 4.84 -19.04 -5.39
N THR A 335 5.73 -19.20 -6.37
CA THR A 335 5.60 -20.20 -7.46
C THR A 335 6.20 -21.57 -7.11
N MET A 336 7.23 -21.61 -6.26
CA MET A 336 8.02 -22.84 -6.04
C MET A 336 7.82 -23.53 -4.70
N SER A 337 7.22 -22.88 -3.70
CA SER A 337 7.09 -23.45 -2.35
C SER A 337 5.70 -24.01 -2.03
N VAL A 338 4.97 -24.53 -3.02
CA VAL A 338 3.89 -25.48 -2.73
C VAL A 338 4.53 -26.84 -2.44
N LYS A 339 5.44 -26.89 -1.47
CA LYS A 339 5.70 -28.13 -0.73
C LYS A 339 4.63 -28.17 0.37
N GLU A 340 3.82 -29.22 0.29
CA GLU A 340 2.82 -29.52 1.32
C GLU A 340 3.41 -29.31 2.72
N GLY A 341 2.90 -28.33 3.45
CA GLY A 341 3.11 -28.15 4.88
C GLY A 341 3.64 -26.81 5.39
N GLU A 342 4.16 -25.89 4.56
CA GLU A 342 4.83 -24.68 5.07
C GLU A 342 4.42 -23.34 4.42
N THR A 343 3.36 -23.27 3.66
CA THR A 343 2.93 -21.99 3.04
C THR A 343 2.06 -21.20 3.97
N SER A 344 2.50 -20.01 4.32
CA SER A 344 1.58 -18.99 4.79
C SER A 344 0.55 -18.75 3.68
N ASP A 345 -0.73 -19.09 3.92
CA ASP A 345 -1.86 -18.90 2.99
C ASP A 345 -1.98 -17.44 2.47
N THR A 346 -1.24 -16.53 3.07
CA THR A 346 -1.26 -15.10 2.81
C THR A 346 -0.84 -14.75 1.38
N PHE A 347 0.10 -15.48 0.79
CA PHE A 347 0.71 -15.11 -0.52
C PHE A 347 0.34 -16.03 -1.68
N VAL A 348 -0.40 -17.10 -1.42
CA VAL A 348 -0.96 -17.93 -2.47
C VAL A 348 -1.85 -17.08 -3.40
N GLY A 349 -1.64 -17.18 -4.71
CA GLY A 349 -2.42 -16.45 -5.72
C GLY A 349 -1.73 -15.26 -6.36
N TYR A 350 -0.54 -14.84 -5.88
CA TYR A 350 0.24 -13.76 -6.50
C TYR A 350 1.12 -14.23 -7.69
N ASP A 351 1.12 -15.51 -7.99
CA ASP A 351 1.96 -16.15 -9.00
C ASP A 351 1.81 -15.60 -10.42
N LEU A 352 0.66 -15.01 -10.73
CA LEU A 352 0.38 -14.39 -12.02
C LEU A 352 0.51 -12.85 -12.01
N SER A 353 0.91 -12.26 -10.90
CA SER A 353 1.02 -10.79 -10.78
C SER A 353 2.16 -10.26 -11.66
N LYS A 354 1.87 -9.15 -12.35
CA LYS A 354 2.83 -8.42 -13.18
C LYS A 354 2.78 -6.94 -12.81
N GLY A 355 3.81 -6.20 -13.22
CA GLY A 355 3.86 -4.75 -13.01
C GLY A 355 4.12 -4.35 -11.56
N LEU A 356 4.77 -5.20 -10.77
CA LEU A 356 5.21 -4.85 -9.42
C LEU A 356 6.35 -3.84 -9.48
N MET A 357 6.22 -2.74 -8.74
CA MET A 357 7.18 -1.63 -8.76
C MET A 357 8.58 -2.08 -8.36
N THR A 358 8.71 -2.78 -7.24
CA THR A 358 10.01 -3.24 -6.74
C THR A 358 10.71 -4.20 -7.71
N SER A 359 9.96 -5.11 -8.35
CA SER A 359 10.51 -6.02 -9.35
C SER A 359 11.00 -5.28 -10.58
N TYR A 360 10.21 -4.31 -11.07
CA TYR A 360 10.57 -3.48 -12.22
C TYR A 360 11.87 -2.71 -11.99
N PHE A 361 11.97 -1.99 -10.87
CA PHE A 361 13.17 -1.21 -10.57
C PHE A 361 14.40 -2.07 -10.33
N ALA A 362 14.23 -3.26 -9.76
CA ALA A 362 15.30 -4.25 -9.63
C ALA A 362 15.83 -4.70 -10.99
N GLU A 363 14.94 -5.05 -11.91
CA GLU A 363 15.31 -5.58 -13.23
C GLU A 363 15.93 -4.50 -14.13
N VAL A 364 15.39 -3.28 -14.11
CA VAL A 364 15.76 -2.24 -15.05
C VAL A 364 16.98 -1.42 -14.59
N TYR A 365 17.07 -1.14 -13.28
CA TYR A 365 18.02 -0.18 -12.76
C TYR A 365 19.19 -0.81 -12.00
N ASN A 366 18.94 -1.74 -11.10
CA ASN A 366 20.01 -2.31 -10.27
C ASN A 366 19.69 -3.74 -9.86
N SER A 367 20.10 -4.72 -10.70
CA SER A 367 19.83 -6.14 -10.45
C SER A 367 20.60 -6.73 -9.26
N SER A 368 21.59 -6.01 -8.72
CA SER A 368 22.32 -6.40 -7.51
C SER A 368 21.74 -5.78 -6.24
N GLY A 369 20.79 -4.86 -6.37
CA GLY A 369 20.10 -4.21 -5.26
C GLY A 369 19.15 -5.14 -4.52
N ILE A 370 18.82 -4.76 -3.31
CA ILE A 370 17.90 -5.44 -2.40
C ILE A 370 16.58 -4.68 -2.39
N PHE A 371 15.53 -5.27 -2.96
CA PHE A 371 14.22 -4.64 -3.04
C PHE A 371 13.25 -5.40 -2.12
N LEU A 372 12.73 -4.71 -1.12
CA LEU A 372 11.89 -5.24 -0.07
C LEU A 372 10.51 -4.57 -0.12
N ALA A 373 9.44 -5.34 -0.13
CA ALA A 373 8.12 -4.84 0.23
C ALA A 373 7.80 -5.34 1.64
N GLN A 374 7.64 -4.42 2.58
CA GLN A 374 7.24 -4.72 3.95
C GLN A 374 5.73 -4.61 4.07
N GLU A 375 5.06 -5.75 4.12
CA GLU A 375 3.59 -5.87 4.16
C GLU A 375 3.12 -6.06 5.60
N PHE A 376 2.33 -5.13 6.14
CA PHE A 376 1.76 -5.22 7.48
C PHE A 376 0.34 -5.77 7.44
N GLY A 377 0.11 -6.87 8.17
CA GLY A 377 -1.20 -7.48 8.29
C GLY A 377 -2.21 -6.56 9.00
N THR A 378 -3.43 -6.51 8.46
CA THR A 378 -4.54 -5.72 9.01
C THR A 378 -5.69 -6.63 9.40
N LEU A 379 -6.66 -6.80 8.51
CA LEU A 379 -7.83 -7.64 8.72
C LEU A 379 -7.73 -8.93 7.89
N PRO A 380 -8.57 -9.94 8.18
CA PRO A 380 -8.65 -11.13 7.33
C PRO A 380 -8.87 -10.77 5.86
N ALA A 381 -8.20 -11.50 4.96
CA ALA A 381 -8.15 -11.22 3.53
C ALA A 381 -9.53 -11.03 2.87
N PHE A 382 -10.54 -11.77 3.33
CA PHE A 382 -11.90 -11.63 2.81
C PHE A 382 -12.55 -10.28 3.16
N LEU A 383 -12.21 -9.68 4.32
CA LEU A 383 -12.68 -8.35 4.71
C LEU A 383 -11.95 -7.25 3.93
N VAL A 384 -10.65 -7.44 3.70
CA VAL A 384 -9.87 -6.55 2.83
C VAL A 384 -10.46 -6.56 1.41
N GLY A 385 -10.68 -7.75 0.85
CA GLY A 385 -11.31 -7.90 -0.47
C GLY A 385 -12.71 -7.26 -0.55
N ARG A 386 -13.53 -7.45 0.49
CA ARG A 386 -14.83 -6.78 0.58
C ARG A 386 -14.68 -5.25 0.58
N GLY A 387 -13.75 -4.72 1.35
CA GLY A 387 -13.48 -3.28 1.39
C GLY A 387 -13.14 -2.72 0.01
N LEU A 388 -12.26 -3.40 -0.72
CA LEU A 388 -11.85 -3.04 -2.09
C LEU A 388 -13.03 -3.01 -3.07
N VAL A 389 -13.88 -4.04 -3.05
CA VAL A 389 -15.03 -4.10 -3.95
C VAL A 389 -16.04 -3.00 -3.63
N LEU A 390 -16.38 -2.78 -2.35
CA LEU A 390 -17.32 -1.73 -1.95
C LEU A 390 -16.78 -0.32 -2.22
N ASP A 391 -15.48 -0.09 -2.00
CA ASP A 391 -14.84 1.17 -2.37
C ASP A 391 -14.96 1.44 -3.87
N ASN A 392 -14.58 0.45 -4.68
CA ASN A 392 -14.61 0.61 -6.13
C ASN A 392 -16.04 0.87 -6.65
N MET A 393 -17.05 0.17 -6.13
CA MET A 393 -18.46 0.42 -6.48
C MET A 393 -18.86 1.86 -6.18
N LEU A 394 -18.57 2.34 -4.97
CA LEU A 394 -18.93 3.70 -4.55
C LEU A 394 -18.17 4.76 -5.36
N TYR A 395 -16.89 4.53 -5.61
CA TYR A 395 -16.08 5.43 -6.42
C TYR A 395 -16.62 5.55 -7.85
N GLN A 396 -16.89 4.42 -8.51
CA GLN A 396 -17.40 4.41 -9.87
C GLN A 396 -18.78 5.09 -9.97
N GLU A 397 -19.62 4.90 -8.97
CA GLU A 397 -20.92 5.57 -8.91
C GLU A 397 -20.76 7.08 -8.71
N THR A 398 -19.88 7.50 -7.80
CA THR A 398 -19.61 8.93 -7.56
C THR A 398 -19.11 9.60 -8.85
N LYS A 399 -18.16 9.01 -9.54
CA LYS A 399 -17.65 9.54 -10.81
C LYS A 399 -18.72 9.59 -11.92
N GLN A 400 -19.64 8.63 -11.96
CA GLN A 400 -20.77 8.68 -12.90
C GLN A 400 -21.76 9.80 -12.55
N ARG A 401 -22.04 10.03 -11.28
CA ARG A 401 -22.92 11.14 -10.82
C ARG A 401 -22.29 12.49 -11.15
N GLU A 402 -20.99 12.67 -10.89
CA GLU A 402 -20.24 13.89 -11.25
C GLU A 402 -20.30 14.18 -12.74
N LYS A 403 -20.07 13.17 -13.59
CA LYS A 403 -20.16 13.30 -15.03
C LYS A 403 -21.57 13.71 -15.51
N LYS A 404 -22.61 13.06 -14.98
CA LYS A 404 -24.02 13.40 -15.32
C LYS A 404 -24.39 14.83 -14.88
N ALA A 405 -23.87 15.30 -13.74
CA ALA A 405 -24.08 16.65 -13.24
C ALA A 405 -23.36 17.71 -14.12
N GLY A 406 -22.15 17.40 -14.61
CA GLY A 406 -21.39 18.26 -15.51
C GLY A 406 -22.02 18.40 -16.89
N ASP A 407 -22.60 17.32 -17.44
CA ASP A 407 -23.27 17.32 -18.75
C ASP A 407 -24.62 18.07 -18.74
N GLY A 408 -25.24 18.29 -17.56
CA GLY A 408 -26.54 18.95 -17.41
C GLY A 408 -26.48 20.44 -17.03
N GLY A 409 -25.33 20.98 -16.74
CA GLY A 409 -25.14 22.38 -16.30
C GLY A 409 -24.12 23.10 -17.18
N ILE A 410 -24.56 24.22 -17.82
CA ILE A 410 -23.64 25.15 -18.50
C ILE A 410 -22.78 25.81 -17.40
N THR A 411 -21.67 25.21 -17.04
CA THR A 411 -20.63 25.89 -16.28
C THR A 411 -19.77 26.68 -17.27
N GLN A 412 -20.03 27.98 -17.35
CA GLN A 412 -19.12 28.96 -17.94
C GLN A 412 -17.86 29.06 -17.06
N SER A 413 -16.96 28.11 -17.15
CA SER A 413 -15.57 28.27 -16.73
C SER A 413 -14.73 27.30 -17.53
N GLY A 414 -13.85 27.85 -18.36
CA GLY A 414 -13.01 27.11 -19.31
C GLY A 414 -11.87 26.34 -18.64
N ASP A 415 -12.13 25.62 -17.58
CA ASP A 415 -11.18 24.80 -16.84
C ASP A 415 -11.73 23.36 -16.78
N SER A 416 -11.68 22.69 -17.95
CA SER A 416 -12.14 21.30 -18.13
C SER A 416 -11.25 20.28 -17.40
N ASP A 417 -10.13 20.69 -16.82
CA ASP A 417 -9.11 19.81 -16.26
C ASP A 417 -9.14 19.75 -14.71
N ARG A 418 -10.06 20.45 -14.06
CA ARG A 418 -10.21 20.37 -12.61
C ARG A 418 -11.01 19.16 -12.20
N GLN A 419 -10.31 18.10 -11.85
CA GLN A 419 -10.90 16.91 -11.24
C GLN A 419 -11.10 17.16 -9.74
N ASP A 420 -12.32 16.89 -9.23
CA ASP A 420 -12.59 16.97 -7.80
C ASP A 420 -12.08 15.71 -7.08
N TYR A 421 -11.03 15.85 -6.29
CA TYR A 421 -10.47 14.81 -5.43
C TYR A 421 -11.02 14.87 -4.00
N SER A 422 -12.26 15.30 -3.82
CA SER A 422 -12.94 15.34 -2.52
C SER A 422 -13.47 13.98 -2.08
N TYR A 423 -13.53 12.99 -2.99
CA TYR A 423 -13.91 11.63 -2.63
C TYR A 423 -13.01 11.09 -1.52
N ARG A 424 -13.61 10.44 -0.52
CA ARG A 424 -12.88 9.69 0.50
C ARG A 424 -13.54 8.36 0.75
N SER A 425 -12.79 7.29 0.60
CA SER A 425 -13.28 5.94 0.84
C SER A 425 -13.69 5.74 2.30
N PRO A 426 -14.96 5.41 2.58
CA PRO A 426 -15.40 5.05 3.92
C PRO A 426 -15.02 3.61 4.31
N TYR A 427 -14.51 2.83 3.36
CA TYR A 427 -14.22 1.41 3.52
C TYR A 427 -12.73 1.14 3.70
N LEU A 428 -11.85 1.73 2.88
CA LEU A 428 -10.45 1.33 2.79
C LEU A 428 -9.63 1.79 3.98
N SER A 429 -9.91 2.95 4.57
CA SER A 429 -9.25 3.37 5.81
C SER A 429 -9.41 2.34 6.92
N LYS A 430 -10.57 1.67 6.99
CA LYS A 430 -10.86 0.68 8.03
C LYS A 430 -10.11 -0.63 7.83
N VAL A 431 -9.81 -1.00 6.59
CA VAL A 431 -9.22 -2.30 6.25
C VAL A 431 -7.73 -2.24 5.96
N PHE A 432 -7.20 -1.08 5.55
CA PHE A 432 -5.76 -0.90 5.28
C PHE A 432 -5.05 -0.03 6.33
N PHE A 433 -5.80 0.76 7.08
CA PHE A 433 -5.28 1.70 8.04
C PHE A 433 -6.08 1.65 9.36
N PRO A 434 -5.98 0.53 10.12
CA PRO A 434 -6.69 0.37 11.38
C PRO A 434 -6.41 1.49 12.39
N GLN A 435 -7.46 1.93 13.09
CA GLN A 435 -7.34 2.97 14.13
C GLN A 435 -6.82 2.43 15.47
N SER A 436 -6.54 1.14 15.57
CA SER A 436 -6.01 0.49 16.77
C SER A 436 -4.64 1.02 17.16
N THR A 437 -4.48 1.50 18.39
CA THR A 437 -3.21 1.98 18.95
C THR A 437 -2.15 0.87 18.96
N THR A 438 -2.54 -0.36 19.28
CA THR A 438 -1.64 -1.51 19.29
C THR A 438 -1.13 -1.86 17.89
N TRP A 439 -2.01 -1.78 16.86
CA TRP A 439 -1.61 -1.97 15.48
C TRP A 439 -0.61 -0.89 15.04
N ARG A 440 -0.96 0.37 15.28
CA ARG A 440 -0.14 1.53 14.91
C ARG A 440 1.23 1.48 15.56
N ALA A 441 1.30 1.19 16.85
CA ALA A 441 2.55 1.04 17.57
C ALA A 441 3.41 -0.11 17.03
N SER A 442 2.79 -1.27 16.73
CA SER A 442 3.51 -2.41 16.16
C SER A 442 4.08 -2.11 14.78
N VAL A 443 3.31 -1.44 13.91
CA VAL A 443 3.74 -1.04 12.56
C VAL A 443 4.95 -0.12 12.62
N VAL A 444 4.90 0.95 13.41
CA VAL A 444 6.03 1.89 13.55
C VAL A 444 7.27 1.16 14.08
N LYS A 445 7.13 0.38 15.15
CA LYS A 445 8.25 -0.35 15.75
C LYS A 445 8.94 -1.28 14.74
N ARG A 446 8.16 -2.03 13.97
CA ARG A 446 8.67 -2.99 12.99
C ARG A 446 9.24 -2.32 11.75
N GLY A 447 8.61 -1.24 11.29
CA GLY A 447 9.14 -0.43 10.18
C GLY A 447 10.49 0.19 10.51
N VAL A 448 10.62 0.79 11.69
CA VAL A 448 11.90 1.31 12.19
C VAL A 448 12.95 0.19 12.32
N ALA A 449 12.56 -0.98 12.85
CA ALA A 449 13.48 -2.10 13.01
C ALA A 449 14.05 -2.58 11.68
N LEU A 450 13.23 -2.71 10.62
CA LEU A 450 13.71 -3.13 9.30
C LEU A 450 14.66 -2.09 8.68
N MET A 451 14.37 -0.80 8.84
CA MET A 451 15.26 0.26 8.36
C MET A 451 16.62 0.23 9.06
N LEU A 452 16.66 0.04 10.39
CA LEU A 452 17.92 -0.08 11.14
C LEU A 452 18.70 -1.34 10.75
N GLN A 453 18.02 -2.46 10.49
CA GLN A 453 18.66 -3.67 9.96
C GLN A 453 19.25 -3.45 8.56
N SER A 454 18.55 -2.69 7.70
CA SER A 454 19.03 -2.36 6.37
C SER A 454 20.25 -1.43 6.41
N LEU A 455 20.28 -0.51 7.37
CA LEU A 455 21.44 0.33 7.63
C LEU A 455 22.66 -0.48 8.05
N ASP A 456 22.46 -1.40 8.99
CA ASP A 456 23.49 -2.32 9.48
C ASP A 456 24.05 -3.21 8.36
N LEU A 457 23.16 -3.69 7.47
CA LEU A 457 23.52 -4.47 6.29
C LEU A 457 24.42 -3.69 5.34
N SER A 458 24.04 -2.44 5.02
CA SER A 458 24.79 -1.59 4.11
C SER A 458 26.19 -1.23 4.63
N THR A 459 26.36 -1.14 5.93
CA THR A 459 27.65 -0.77 6.56
C THR A 459 28.58 -1.97 6.78
N LYS A 460 28.05 -3.17 7.00
CA LYS A 460 28.83 -4.40 7.34
C LYS A 460 29.28 -5.23 6.13
N THR A 461 28.76 -5.00 4.95
CA THR A 461 29.13 -5.81 3.77
C THR A 461 30.54 -5.61 3.27
N LYS A 462 31.36 -4.77 3.93
CA LYS A 462 32.72 -4.40 3.52
C LYS A 462 33.81 -4.58 4.60
N THR A 463 33.47 -5.19 5.71
CA THR A 463 34.47 -5.69 6.70
C THR A 463 34.67 -7.19 6.53
#